data_c15ae19872e923167315f33bb75fd697
#
_entry.id   c15ae19872e923167315f33bb75fd697
#
_cell.length_a   1.000
_cell.length_b   1.000
_cell.length_c   1.000
_cell.angle_alpha   90.00
_cell.angle_beta   90.00
_cell.angle_gamma   90.00
#
_symmetry.space_group_name_H-M   'P 1'
#
loop_
_entity.id
_entity.type
_entity.pdbx_description
1 polymer ?
#
loop_
_entity_poly.entity_id
_entity_poly.type
_entity_poly.pdbx_seq_one_letter_code
_entity_poly.pdbx_strand_id
1 'polypeptide(L)'
;MEAYLDNSATTCVYQETADLVCDLMVNHYGNPSAMHQKGVEAEQYIRTAQETLAKILKVKEKEIFFTSGGTESDNWALVGTAMANKRTGNHIITSAIEHPAVSAPLAFLEEQGFRITRLPVNKEGLVDVNELEEAITPETILVSIMYVNNEIGAVEPIGEIGRRIKAKNPKTYFHVDAIQAFGKYRIYPKRMGIDMLSVCGHKIHGPKGSGFLYIDEKVKIRPLILGGGQQNGMRSGTDNVPGIAGLAKSAEIVYKHFDEQTAQMRACKHRLIEGLRELDDVVIHGMPEEEGAPQIVNASFLNVRSEVLLHTLEDRQIYVSAGSACSSHKRAGSPTLTAIGTSKAEMESAVRFSFSEFTTLEQIDYTLDTLREVLPMLRRFTRK
;
A
#
# COMPACT_ATOMS: atom_id res chain seq x y z
N MET A 1 -0.73 -22.36 -18.87
CA MET A 1 -1.57 -21.74 -17.79
C MET A 1 -0.98 -20.36 -17.52
N GLU A 2 -1.83 -19.35 -17.34
CA GLU A 2 -1.37 -18.03 -16.91
C GLU A 2 -1.46 -17.92 -15.38
N ALA A 3 -0.41 -17.41 -14.71
CA ALA A 3 -0.35 -17.16 -13.28
C ALA A 3 0.09 -15.71 -13.01
N TYR A 4 -0.86 -14.82 -12.72
CA TYR A 4 -0.56 -13.44 -12.35
C TYR A 4 -0.30 -13.33 -10.84
N LEU A 5 0.98 -13.33 -10.48
CA LEU A 5 1.47 -13.29 -9.09
C LEU A 5 2.16 -11.95 -8.75
N ASP A 6 1.68 -10.84 -9.34
CA ASP A 6 2.17 -9.48 -9.08
C ASP A 6 1.05 -8.51 -8.65
N ASN A 7 0.09 -9.02 -7.86
CA ASN A 7 -1.06 -8.26 -7.38
C ASN A 7 -0.69 -7.09 -6.44
N SER A 8 0.49 -7.11 -5.82
CA SER A 8 1.01 -5.98 -5.06
C SER A 8 1.49 -4.82 -5.94
N ALA A 9 1.75 -5.03 -7.24
CA ALA A 9 2.00 -3.94 -8.18
C ALA A 9 0.69 -3.31 -8.65
N THR A 10 -0.28 -4.12 -9.07
CA THR A 10 -1.65 -3.71 -9.44
C THR A 10 -2.55 -4.93 -9.51
N THR A 11 -3.84 -4.75 -9.38
CA THR A 11 -4.82 -5.82 -9.53
C THR A 11 -5.69 -5.63 -10.78
N CYS A 12 -6.27 -6.72 -11.28
CA CYS A 12 -7.34 -6.67 -12.28
C CYS A 12 -8.58 -6.03 -11.65
N VAL A 13 -9.29 -5.19 -12.39
CA VAL A 13 -10.54 -4.56 -11.92
C VAL A 13 -11.67 -5.58 -11.92
N TYR A 14 -12.55 -5.55 -10.91
CA TYR A 14 -13.78 -6.36 -10.92
C TYR A 14 -14.68 -5.98 -12.11
N GLN A 15 -15.32 -6.96 -12.72
CA GLN A 15 -16.22 -6.71 -13.86
C GLN A 15 -17.36 -5.76 -13.48
N GLU A 16 -18.00 -5.96 -12.33
CA GLU A 16 -19.06 -5.07 -11.82
C GLU A 16 -18.57 -3.62 -11.63
N THR A 17 -17.31 -3.45 -11.22
CA THR A 17 -16.70 -2.13 -11.09
C THR A 17 -16.42 -1.50 -12.45
N ALA A 18 -15.90 -2.27 -13.39
CA ALA A 18 -15.63 -1.80 -14.75
C ALA A 18 -16.92 -1.37 -15.47
N ASP A 19 -17.99 -2.16 -15.32
CA ASP A 19 -19.31 -1.88 -15.89
C ASP A 19 -19.89 -0.57 -15.32
N LEU A 20 -19.82 -0.38 -13.99
CA LEU A 20 -20.24 0.85 -13.33
C LEU A 20 -19.44 2.07 -13.82
N VAL A 21 -18.12 1.95 -13.91
CA VAL A 21 -17.26 3.05 -14.38
C VAL A 21 -17.60 3.42 -15.82
N CYS A 22 -17.79 2.43 -16.69
CA CYS A 22 -18.18 2.64 -18.09
C CYS A 22 -19.56 3.35 -18.20
N ASP A 23 -20.54 2.88 -17.44
CA ASP A 23 -21.89 3.46 -17.42
C ASP A 23 -21.86 4.93 -16.97
N LEU A 24 -21.10 5.23 -15.90
CA LEU A 24 -20.96 6.60 -15.40
C LEU A 24 -20.26 7.53 -16.42
N MET A 25 -19.30 7.03 -17.17
CA MET A 25 -18.61 7.83 -18.19
C MET A 25 -19.51 8.16 -19.39
N VAL A 26 -20.42 7.27 -19.74
CA VAL A 26 -21.25 7.40 -20.97
C VAL A 26 -22.62 8.01 -20.66
N ASN A 27 -23.29 7.55 -19.61
CA ASN A 27 -24.69 7.87 -19.35
C ASN A 27 -24.88 8.91 -18.23
N HIS A 28 -23.95 8.98 -17.24
CA HIS A 28 -24.06 9.82 -16.04
C HIS A 28 -22.90 10.82 -15.91
N TYR A 29 -22.51 11.43 -17.01
CA TYR A 29 -21.33 12.29 -17.18
C TYR A 29 -21.45 13.71 -16.58
N GLY A 30 -22.42 13.95 -15.71
CA GLY A 30 -22.64 15.28 -15.09
C GLY A 30 -21.44 15.78 -14.28
N ASN A 31 -21.22 17.11 -14.28
CA ASN A 31 -20.24 17.71 -13.37
C ASN A 31 -20.91 17.95 -12.00
N PRO A 32 -20.37 17.39 -10.89
CA PRO A 32 -20.98 17.55 -9.55
C PRO A 32 -21.12 18.99 -9.10
N SER A 33 -20.32 19.93 -9.62
CA SER A 33 -20.42 21.36 -9.30
C SER A 33 -21.55 22.08 -10.04
N ALA A 34 -22.27 21.40 -10.95
CA ALA A 34 -23.36 22.03 -11.71
C ALA A 34 -24.68 21.96 -10.93
N MET A 35 -25.45 23.05 -10.96
CA MET A 35 -26.73 23.15 -10.23
C MET A 35 -27.91 22.42 -10.90
N HIS A 36 -27.76 21.96 -12.13
CA HIS A 36 -28.80 21.23 -12.83
C HIS A 36 -28.83 19.74 -12.45
N GLN A 37 -29.90 19.04 -12.79
CA GLN A 37 -30.19 17.68 -12.36
C GLN A 37 -29.03 16.68 -12.62
N LYS A 38 -28.32 16.78 -13.74
CA LYS A 38 -27.17 15.91 -14.04
C LYS A 38 -25.99 16.15 -13.08
N GLY A 39 -25.83 17.38 -12.58
CA GLY A 39 -24.81 17.68 -11.56
C GLY A 39 -25.19 17.07 -10.20
N VAL A 40 -26.45 17.22 -9.80
CA VAL A 40 -26.98 16.61 -8.56
C VAL A 40 -26.85 15.10 -8.59
N GLU A 41 -27.13 14.46 -9.72
CA GLU A 41 -26.96 13.03 -9.91
C GLU A 41 -25.49 12.60 -9.74
N ALA A 42 -24.57 13.33 -10.36
CA ALA A 42 -23.13 13.06 -10.24
C ALA A 42 -22.63 13.26 -8.80
N GLU A 43 -23.10 14.29 -8.07
CA GLU A 43 -22.80 14.50 -6.66
C GLU A 43 -23.29 13.34 -5.78
N GLN A 44 -24.44 12.73 -6.12
CA GLN A 44 -24.99 11.61 -5.36
C GLN A 44 -24.07 10.39 -5.41
N TYR A 45 -23.38 10.10 -6.53
CA TYR A 45 -22.39 9.03 -6.60
C TYR A 45 -21.19 9.29 -5.68
N ILE A 46 -20.71 10.52 -5.59
CA ILE A 46 -19.61 10.89 -4.66
C ILE A 46 -20.06 10.69 -3.22
N ARG A 47 -21.26 11.15 -2.86
CA ARG A 47 -21.81 10.99 -1.53
C ARG A 47 -21.98 9.52 -1.14
N THR A 48 -22.55 8.71 -2.01
CA THR A 48 -22.69 7.26 -1.81
C THR A 48 -21.33 6.58 -1.61
N ALA A 49 -20.31 7.00 -2.37
CA ALA A 49 -18.95 6.51 -2.20
C ALA A 49 -18.36 6.88 -0.82
N GLN A 50 -18.56 8.13 -0.36
CA GLN A 50 -18.13 8.56 0.97
C GLN A 50 -18.84 7.75 2.08
N GLU A 51 -20.17 7.59 1.99
CA GLU A 51 -20.96 6.77 2.92
C GLU A 51 -20.44 5.33 3.02
N THR A 52 -20.17 4.71 1.86
CA THR A 52 -19.65 3.34 1.78
C THR A 52 -18.29 3.20 2.47
N LEU A 53 -17.33 4.06 2.15
CA LEU A 53 -15.99 4.02 2.73
C LEU A 53 -16.01 4.39 4.22
N ALA A 54 -16.80 5.38 4.61
CA ALA A 54 -16.96 5.77 5.99
C ALA A 54 -17.56 4.64 6.85
N LYS A 55 -18.55 3.91 6.32
CA LYS A 55 -19.13 2.73 6.97
C LYS A 55 -18.11 1.61 7.17
N ILE A 56 -17.27 1.34 6.17
CA ILE A 56 -16.19 0.34 6.24
C ILE A 56 -15.20 0.70 7.34
N LEU A 57 -14.73 1.94 7.38
CA LEU A 57 -13.73 2.41 8.34
C LEU A 57 -14.33 2.78 9.71
N LYS A 58 -15.67 2.84 9.84
CA LYS A 58 -16.41 3.32 11.03
C LYS A 58 -16.01 4.75 11.42
N VAL A 59 -15.98 5.63 10.43
CA VAL A 59 -15.68 7.07 10.54
C VAL A 59 -16.81 7.91 9.98
N LYS A 60 -16.69 9.25 10.00
CA LYS A 60 -17.68 10.16 9.42
C LYS A 60 -17.41 10.33 7.91
N GLU A 61 -18.44 10.49 7.11
CA GLU A 61 -18.37 10.74 5.66
C GLU A 61 -17.50 11.94 5.33
N LYS A 62 -17.65 13.04 6.06
CA LYS A 62 -16.86 14.27 5.89
C LYS A 62 -15.35 14.13 6.19
N GLU A 63 -14.91 12.97 6.69
CA GLU A 63 -13.52 12.64 6.95
C GLU A 63 -12.87 11.87 5.76
N ILE A 64 -13.62 11.59 4.69
CA ILE A 64 -13.14 10.90 3.48
C ILE A 64 -12.95 11.93 2.36
N PHE A 65 -11.73 12.02 1.84
CA PHE A 65 -11.37 12.92 0.75
C PHE A 65 -10.77 12.11 -0.41
N PHE A 66 -11.34 12.25 -1.60
CA PHE A 66 -10.88 11.51 -2.77
C PHE A 66 -9.64 12.13 -3.38
N THR A 67 -8.73 11.26 -3.83
CA THR A 67 -7.45 11.60 -4.45
C THR A 67 -7.26 10.79 -5.73
N SER A 68 -6.22 11.08 -6.50
CA SER A 68 -5.86 10.31 -7.68
C SER A 68 -5.15 8.98 -7.36
N GLY A 69 -4.88 8.69 -6.08
CA GLY A 69 -4.22 7.45 -5.65
C GLY A 69 -3.37 7.63 -4.41
N GLY A 70 -2.65 6.56 -4.03
CA GLY A 70 -1.85 6.53 -2.82
C GLY A 70 -0.78 7.61 -2.77
N THR A 71 -0.06 7.83 -3.86
CA THR A 71 1.00 8.86 -3.92
C THR A 71 0.48 10.25 -3.61
N GLU A 72 -0.68 10.64 -4.14
CA GLU A 72 -1.29 11.93 -3.81
C GLU A 72 -1.70 11.96 -2.33
N SER A 73 -2.32 10.88 -1.83
CA SER A 73 -2.76 10.77 -0.43
C SER A 73 -1.60 10.91 0.55
N ASP A 74 -0.49 10.18 0.32
CA ASP A 74 0.70 10.24 1.18
C ASP A 74 1.35 11.62 1.14
N ASN A 75 1.56 12.18 -0.06
CA ASN A 75 2.11 13.53 -0.20
C ASN A 75 1.25 14.55 0.53
N TRP A 76 -0.08 14.46 0.39
CA TRP A 76 -0.99 15.39 1.07
C TRP A 76 -0.95 15.21 2.58
N ALA A 77 -1.00 13.99 3.09
CA ALA A 77 -0.89 13.72 4.52
C ALA A 77 0.42 14.29 5.10
N LEU A 78 1.55 14.08 4.43
CA LEU A 78 2.86 14.50 4.91
C LEU A 78 3.09 16.00 4.75
N VAL A 79 3.06 16.49 3.51
CA VAL A 79 3.39 17.88 3.18
C VAL A 79 2.31 18.82 3.71
N GLY A 80 1.04 18.47 3.52
CA GLY A 80 -0.09 19.29 4.01
C GLY A 80 -0.08 19.47 5.52
N THR A 81 0.19 18.38 6.27
CA THR A 81 0.30 18.42 7.74
C THR A 81 1.53 19.19 8.19
N ALA A 82 2.70 18.94 7.61
CA ALA A 82 3.93 19.63 7.94
C ALA A 82 3.77 21.15 7.77
N MET A 83 3.26 21.60 6.63
CA MET A 83 3.07 23.01 6.34
C MET A 83 2.01 23.68 7.22
N ALA A 84 0.98 22.94 7.65
CA ALA A 84 -0.04 23.46 8.57
C ALA A 84 0.48 23.63 10.01
N ASN A 85 1.45 22.80 10.43
CA ASN A 85 1.92 22.69 11.80
C ASN A 85 3.34 23.21 12.04
N LYS A 86 3.99 23.81 11.04
CA LYS A 86 5.37 24.33 11.11
C LYS A 86 5.68 25.24 12.32
N ARG A 87 4.65 25.93 12.85
CA ARG A 87 4.81 26.79 14.05
C ARG A 87 4.70 26.02 15.36
N THR A 88 4.17 24.79 15.32
CA THR A 88 3.97 23.94 16.52
C THR A 88 5.19 23.06 16.76
N GLY A 89 5.84 22.60 15.68
CA GLY A 89 7.03 21.79 15.70
C GLY A 89 7.52 21.51 14.28
N ASN A 90 8.70 20.89 14.19
CA ASN A 90 9.34 20.59 12.90
C ASN A 90 9.88 19.15 12.83
N HIS A 91 9.45 18.27 13.74
CA HIS A 91 9.93 16.89 13.78
C HIS A 91 8.88 15.91 13.26
N ILE A 92 9.33 15.01 12.38
CA ILE A 92 8.52 13.93 11.80
C ILE A 92 9.29 12.61 11.98
N ILE A 93 8.57 11.55 12.35
CA ILE A 93 9.12 10.19 12.52
C ILE A 93 8.52 9.29 11.45
N THR A 94 9.33 8.40 10.88
CA THR A 94 8.92 7.41 9.88
C THR A 94 9.76 6.15 10.01
N SER A 95 9.43 5.09 9.26
CA SER A 95 10.25 3.88 9.18
C SER A 95 11.28 3.94 8.04
N ALA A 96 12.28 3.06 8.09
CA ALA A 96 13.28 2.92 7.03
C ALA A 96 12.77 2.15 5.80
N ILE A 97 11.57 1.54 5.88
CA ILE A 97 11.02 0.66 4.83
C ILE A 97 9.80 1.25 4.12
N GLU A 98 9.56 2.54 4.24
CA GLU A 98 8.43 3.22 3.62
C GLU A 98 8.52 3.22 2.09
N HIS A 99 7.33 3.22 1.47
CA HIS A 99 7.23 3.39 0.02
C HIS A 99 7.80 4.75 -0.44
N PRO A 100 8.34 4.86 -1.68
CA PRO A 100 8.82 6.14 -2.23
C PRO A 100 7.81 7.29 -2.16
N ALA A 101 6.50 7.01 -2.17
CA ALA A 101 5.45 8.03 -1.99
C ALA A 101 5.48 8.69 -0.60
N VAL A 102 6.11 8.06 0.39
CA VAL A 102 6.36 8.59 1.75
C VAL A 102 7.79 9.12 1.86
N SER A 103 8.79 8.34 1.46
CA SER A 103 10.21 8.71 1.65
C SER A 103 10.65 9.93 0.83
N ALA A 104 10.11 10.10 -0.40
CA ALA A 104 10.46 11.24 -1.24
C ALA A 104 9.90 12.58 -0.72
N PRO A 105 8.60 12.71 -0.35
CA PRO A 105 8.11 13.94 0.26
C PRO A 105 8.77 14.24 1.63
N LEU A 106 9.19 13.23 2.38
CA LEU A 106 9.96 13.46 3.60
C LEU A 106 11.36 14.03 3.31
N ALA A 107 12.06 13.55 2.28
CA ALA A 107 13.30 14.15 1.84
C ALA A 107 13.12 15.60 1.39
N PHE A 108 12.05 15.90 0.65
CA PHE A 108 11.68 17.28 0.32
C PHE A 108 11.44 18.13 1.59
N LEU A 109 10.78 17.60 2.60
CA LEU A 109 10.54 18.31 3.86
C LEU A 109 11.84 18.57 4.64
N GLU A 110 12.83 17.67 4.58
CA GLU A 110 14.18 17.91 5.14
C GLU A 110 14.82 19.14 4.51
N GLU A 111 14.73 19.29 3.18
CA GLU A 111 15.22 20.51 2.47
C GLU A 111 14.45 21.76 2.91
N GLN A 112 13.22 21.65 3.40
CA GLN A 112 12.41 22.75 3.94
C GLN A 112 12.66 23.03 5.43
N GLY A 113 13.63 22.33 6.06
CA GLY A 113 14.07 22.53 7.44
C GLY A 113 13.29 21.71 8.48
N PHE A 114 12.57 20.66 8.06
CA PHE A 114 12.02 19.68 8.99
C PHE A 114 13.09 18.64 9.36
N ARG A 115 13.04 18.17 10.59
CA ARG A 115 13.87 17.08 11.09
C ARG A 115 13.11 15.76 10.92
N ILE A 116 13.72 14.83 10.19
CA ILE A 116 13.12 13.51 9.93
C ILE A 116 13.91 12.44 10.68
N THR A 117 13.24 11.72 11.57
CA THR A 117 13.79 10.50 12.20
C THR A 117 13.27 9.28 11.46
N ARG A 118 14.19 8.51 10.88
CA ARG A 118 13.90 7.23 10.21
C ARG A 118 14.27 6.09 11.15
N LEU A 119 13.27 5.42 11.69
CA LEU A 119 13.45 4.29 12.61
C LEU A 119 13.98 3.08 11.82
N PRO A 120 15.01 2.40 12.34
CA PRO A 120 15.42 1.12 11.79
C PRO A 120 14.31 0.07 12.01
N VAL A 121 14.44 -1.02 11.30
CA VAL A 121 13.55 -2.18 11.45
C VAL A 121 14.38 -3.44 11.78
N ASN A 122 13.75 -4.41 12.39
CA ASN A 122 14.34 -5.71 12.64
C ASN A 122 14.37 -6.57 11.34
N LYS A 123 14.85 -7.81 11.41
CA LYS A 123 14.91 -8.74 10.27
C LYS A 123 13.55 -9.10 9.69
N GLU A 124 12.48 -8.96 10.46
CA GLU A 124 11.11 -9.21 10.06
C GLU A 124 10.48 -7.98 9.37
N GLY A 125 11.16 -6.82 9.44
CA GLY A 125 10.70 -5.55 8.89
C GLY A 125 9.83 -4.75 9.84
N LEU A 126 9.93 -4.96 11.16
CA LEU A 126 9.14 -4.26 12.17
C LEU A 126 9.97 -3.18 12.87
N VAL A 127 9.36 -2.02 13.10
CA VAL A 127 9.92 -1.00 13.98
C VAL A 127 9.89 -1.43 15.45
N ASP A 128 10.89 -1.03 16.23
CA ASP A 128 10.80 -1.14 17.69
C ASP A 128 9.88 -0.04 18.24
N VAL A 129 8.77 -0.47 18.84
CA VAL A 129 7.75 0.46 19.37
C VAL A 129 8.28 1.28 20.53
N ASN A 130 9.25 0.77 21.32
CA ASN A 130 9.89 1.51 22.39
C ASN A 130 10.81 2.60 21.84
N GLU A 131 11.61 2.27 20.81
CA GLU A 131 12.46 3.26 20.12
C GLU A 131 11.60 4.35 19.47
N LEU A 132 10.46 3.99 18.86
CA LEU A 132 9.49 4.96 18.33
C LEU A 132 8.99 5.89 19.44
N GLU A 133 8.58 5.35 20.59
CA GLU A 133 8.08 6.15 21.72
C GLU A 133 9.16 7.08 22.28
N GLU A 134 10.41 6.62 22.39
CA GLU A 134 11.53 7.43 22.84
C GLU A 134 11.88 8.57 21.87
N ALA A 135 11.73 8.33 20.56
CA ALA A 135 11.97 9.34 19.53
C ALA A 135 10.94 10.48 19.54
N ILE A 136 9.75 10.29 20.13
CA ILE A 136 8.71 11.32 20.23
C ILE A 136 9.13 12.41 21.21
N THR A 137 9.16 13.66 20.70
CA THR A 137 9.46 14.87 21.46
C THR A 137 8.25 15.84 21.45
N PRO A 138 8.27 16.91 22.26
CA PRO A 138 7.25 17.95 22.16
C PRO A 138 7.14 18.62 20.79
N GLU A 139 8.20 18.58 19.98
CA GLU A 139 8.28 19.14 18.62
C GLU A 139 7.81 18.14 17.55
N THR A 140 7.52 16.91 17.92
CA THR A 140 7.04 15.88 16.97
C THR A 140 5.61 16.19 16.58
N ILE A 141 5.41 16.56 15.32
CA ILE A 141 4.09 16.91 14.77
C ILE A 141 3.41 15.73 14.07
N LEU A 142 4.21 14.78 13.57
CA LEU A 142 3.71 13.67 12.75
C LEU A 142 4.56 12.42 12.93
N VAL A 143 3.90 11.28 13.02
CA VAL A 143 4.48 9.94 12.81
C VAL A 143 3.81 9.36 11.58
N SER A 144 4.59 8.80 10.65
CA SER A 144 4.09 8.15 9.43
C SER A 144 4.70 6.76 9.31
N ILE A 145 3.88 5.72 9.43
CA ILE A 145 4.31 4.32 9.36
C ILE A 145 3.36 3.57 8.41
N MET A 146 3.92 2.83 7.46
CA MET A 146 3.11 1.96 6.60
C MET A 146 2.55 0.78 7.39
N TYR A 147 1.33 0.34 7.07
CA TYR A 147 0.71 -0.78 7.76
C TYR A 147 1.27 -2.11 7.29
N VAL A 148 1.39 -2.29 5.97
CA VAL A 148 1.92 -3.50 5.33
C VAL A 148 2.99 -3.12 4.34
N ASN A 149 4.19 -3.67 4.51
CA ASN A 149 5.27 -3.43 3.56
C ASN A 149 4.98 -4.15 2.23
N ASN A 150 5.13 -3.42 1.14
CA ASN A 150 4.79 -3.88 -0.22
C ASN A 150 5.80 -4.86 -0.81
N GLU A 151 6.97 -5.04 -0.20
CA GLU A 151 8.03 -5.93 -0.71
C GLU A 151 8.08 -7.26 0.02
N ILE A 152 8.09 -7.24 1.36
CA ILE A 152 8.27 -8.43 2.21
C ILE A 152 7.01 -8.84 2.97
N GLY A 153 5.93 -8.03 2.89
CA GLY A 153 4.68 -8.32 3.58
C GLY A 153 4.76 -8.20 5.11
N ALA A 154 5.74 -7.45 5.64
CA ALA A 154 5.78 -7.12 7.07
C ALA A 154 4.54 -6.33 7.48
N VAL A 155 3.99 -6.61 8.66
CA VAL A 155 2.75 -6.03 9.18
C VAL A 155 3.06 -5.29 10.48
N GLU A 156 3.08 -3.96 10.41
CA GLU A 156 3.38 -3.13 11.57
C GLU A 156 2.25 -3.15 12.61
N PRO A 157 2.57 -3.15 13.92
CA PRO A 157 1.60 -3.20 15.00
C PRO A 157 0.89 -1.84 15.20
N ILE A 158 0.19 -1.37 14.16
CA ILE A 158 -0.37 -0.01 14.04
C ILE A 158 -1.24 0.40 15.24
N GLY A 159 -2.04 -0.52 15.78
CA GLY A 159 -2.88 -0.22 16.95
C GLY A 159 -2.07 0.01 18.23
N GLU A 160 -0.93 -0.66 18.39
CA GLU A 160 -0.01 -0.41 19.50
C GLU A 160 0.74 0.91 19.29
N ILE A 161 1.29 1.12 18.09
CA ILE A 161 1.98 2.34 17.71
C ILE A 161 1.08 3.56 17.97
N GLY A 162 -0.17 3.55 17.47
CA GLY A 162 -1.10 4.65 17.67
C GLY A 162 -1.38 4.93 19.15
N ARG A 163 -1.56 3.90 19.97
CA ARG A 163 -1.76 4.04 21.42
C ARG A 163 -0.55 4.68 22.09
N ARG A 164 0.68 4.24 21.76
CA ARG A 164 1.93 4.79 22.30
C ARG A 164 2.13 6.25 21.91
N ILE A 165 1.90 6.59 20.64
CA ILE A 165 1.98 7.97 20.17
C ILE A 165 1.05 8.88 20.98
N LYS A 166 -0.22 8.48 21.13
CA LYS A 166 -1.22 9.29 21.85
C LYS A 166 -0.97 9.38 23.35
N ALA A 167 -0.39 8.36 23.96
CA ALA A 167 0.03 8.39 25.36
C ALA A 167 1.24 9.32 25.58
N LYS A 168 2.22 9.30 24.69
CA LYS A 168 3.46 10.08 24.80
C LYS A 168 3.27 11.55 24.47
N ASN A 169 2.61 11.83 23.34
CA ASN A 169 2.27 13.20 22.91
C ASN A 169 0.94 13.21 22.12
N PRO A 170 -0.19 13.51 22.77
CA PRO A 170 -1.51 13.50 22.13
C PRO A 170 -1.69 14.52 21.00
N LYS A 171 -0.76 15.47 20.85
CA LYS A 171 -0.76 16.45 19.74
C LYS A 171 -0.07 15.95 18.49
N THR A 172 0.74 14.90 18.58
CA THR A 172 1.38 14.26 17.43
C THR A 172 0.33 13.54 16.60
N TYR A 173 0.24 13.87 15.33
CA TYR A 173 -0.62 13.17 14.39
C TYR A 173 0.01 11.83 13.97
N PHE A 174 -0.86 10.85 13.69
CA PHE A 174 -0.46 9.56 13.18
C PHE A 174 -1.05 9.31 11.79
N HIS A 175 -0.19 9.26 10.79
CA HIS A 175 -0.50 8.88 9.41
C HIS A 175 -0.12 7.41 9.18
N VAL A 176 -0.97 6.69 8.47
CA VAL A 176 -0.74 5.31 8.06
C VAL A 176 -0.92 5.19 6.56
N ASP A 177 0.15 4.79 5.84
CA ASP A 177 0.03 4.26 4.49
C ASP A 177 -0.60 2.86 4.58
N ALA A 178 -1.87 2.74 4.21
CA ALA A 178 -2.62 1.50 4.23
C ALA A 178 -2.86 0.91 2.83
N ILE A 179 -2.10 1.34 1.83
CA ILE A 179 -2.28 0.94 0.43
C ILE A 179 -2.23 -0.58 0.26
N GLN A 180 -1.33 -1.26 0.96
CA GLN A 180 -1.25 -2.73 0.92
C GLN A 180 -2.14 -3.42 1.98
N ALA A 181 -2.65 -2.66 2.97
CA ALA A 181 -3.44 -3.21 4.07
C ALA A 181 -4.95 -3.14 3.83
N PHE A 182 -5.45 -2.07 3.19
CA PHE A 182 -6.88 -1.89 2.94
C PHE A 182 -7.42 -3.02 2.06
N GLY A 183 -8.53 -3.62 2.51
CA GLY A 183 -9.10 -4.81 1.87
C GLY A 183 -8.45 -6.16 2.28
N LYS A 184 -7.37 -6.15 3.08
CA LYS A 184 -6.70 -7.34 3.62
C LYS A 184 -6.76 -7.37 5.15
N TYR A 185 -6.96 -6.21 5.77
CA TYR A 185 -7.13 -6.03 7.20
C TYR A 185 -8.38 -5.19 7.48
N ARG A 186 -9.04 -5.45 8.61
CA ARG A 186 -10.13 -4.61 9.11
C ARG A 186 -9.52 -3.41 9.85
N ILE A 187 -9.62 -2.23 9.26
CA ILE A 187 -8.99 -1.01 9.78
C ILE A 187 -10.08 -0.12 10.39
N TYR A 188 -9.89 0.26 11.64
CA TYR A 188 -10.78 1.16 12.37
C TYR A 188 -9.95 2.34 12.92
N PRO A 189 -9.75 3.41 12.14
CA PRO A 189 -8.82 4.50 12.46
C PRO A 189 -8.98 5.04 13.87
N LYS A 190 -10.20 5.35 14.29
CA LYS A 190 -10.50 5.89 15.64
C LYS A 190 -10.04 4.96 16.77
N ARG A 191 -10.16 3.63 16.60
CA ARG A 191 -9.75 2.64 17.60
C ARG A 191 -8.24 2.44 17.62
N MET A 192 -7.61 2.61 16.48
CA MET A 192 -6.17 2.40 16.28
C MET A 192 -5.35 3.68 16.51
N GLY A 193 -6.01 4.80 16.84
CA GLY A 193 -5.33 6.08 17.06
C GLY A 193 -4.78 6.73 15.79
N ILE A 194 -5.30 6.33 14.63
CA ILE A 194 -4.90 6.85 13.31
C ILE A 194 -5.64 8.15 13.05
N ASP A 195 -4.92 9.22 12.70
CA ASP A 195 -5.48 10.52 12.35
C ASP A 195 -5.64 10.69 10.83
N MET A 196 -4.78 10.04 10.04
CA MET A 196 -4.83 10.05 8.57
C MET A 196 -4.51 8.67 8.02
N LEU A 197 -5.21 8.25 6.94
CA LEU A 197 -5.04 6.94 6.33
C LEU A 197 -5.07 7.05 4.81
N SER A 198 -3.99 6.66 4.15
CA SER A 198 -3.89 6.64 2.68
C SER A 198 -4.34 5.32 2.09
N VAL A 199 -5.18 5.37 1.06
CA VAL A 199 -5.68 4.20 0.33
C VAL A 199 -5.72 4.48 -1.18
N CYS A 200 -5.52 3.44 -2.01
CA CYS A 200 -5.72 3.52 -3.45
C CYS A 200 -6.62 2.40 -3.98
N GLY A 201 -7.28 2.65 -5.11
CA GLY A 201 -8.24 1.71 -5.70
C GLY A 201 -7.58 0.50 -6.36
N HIS A 202 -6.46 0.70 -7.07
CA HIS A 202 -5.88 -0.34 -7.90
C HIS A 202 -5.21 -1.50 -7.14
N LYS A 203 -5.18 -1.47 -5.82
CA LYS A 203 -4.72 -2.59 -4.97
C LYS A 203 -5.89 -3.42 -4.40
N ILE A 204 -7.13 -2.98 -4.67
CA ILE A 204 -8.36 -3.63 -4.23
C ILE A 204 -9.32 -3.86 -5.39
N HIS A 205 -8.81 -4.18 -6.58
CA HIS A 205 -9.58 -4.43 -7.80
C HIS A 205 -10.44 -3.25 -8.26
N GLY A 206 -10.01 -2.02 -7.90
CA GLY A 206 -10.62 -0.77 -8.33
C GLY A 206 -9.83 -0.08 -9.44
N PRO A 207 -10.37 1.05 -9.97
CA PRO A 207 -9.74 1.80 -11.03
C PRO A 207 -8.37 2.36 -10.62
N LYS A 208 -7.40 2.33 -11.54
CA LYS A 208 -6.19 3.14 -11.45
C LYS A 208 -6.58 4.62 -11.51
N GLY A 209 -5.77 5.50 -10.89
CA GLY A 209 -6.09 6.92 -10.84
C GLY A 209 -7.22 7.27 -9.87
N SER A 210 -7.48 6.40 -8.89
CA SER A 210 -8.44 6.62 -7.80
C SER A 210 -7.83 6.23 -6.45
N GLY A 211 -8.17 6.96 -5.41
CA GLY A 211 -7.77 6.74 -4.04
C GLY A 211 -8.52 7.65 -3.09
N PHE A 212 -8.23 7.56 -1.81
CA PHE A 212 -8.74 8.50 -0.83
C PHE A 212 -7.76 8.67 0.33
N LEU A 213 -7.84 9.82 0.98
CA LEU A 213 -7.23 10.10 2.26
C LEU A 213 -8.35 10.24 3.30
N TYR A 214 -8.33 9.37 4.33
CA TYR A 214 -9.09 9.63 5.55
C TYR A 214 -8.34 10.68 6.37
N ILE A 215 -9.05 11.70 6.84
CA ILE A 215 -8.52 12.77 7.69
C ILE A 215 -9.48 12.97 8.88
N ASP A 216 -9.01 12.68 10.09
CA ASP A 216 -9.79 12.98 11.31
C ASP A 216 -10.09 14.48 11.37
N GLU A 217 -11.32 14.83 11.75
CA GLU A 217 -11.78 16.23 11.81
C GLU A 217 -10.93 17.15 12.69
N LYS A 218 -10.10 16.60 13.58
CA LYS A 218 -9.17 17.35 14.44
C LYS A 218 -7.85 17.70 13.79
N VAL A 219 -7.53 17.07 12.65
CA VAL A 219 -6.24 17.26 11.96
C VAL A 219 -6.18 18.63 11.30
N LYS A 220 -5.14 19.38 11.61
CA LYS A 220 -4.80 20.61 10.89
C LYS A 220 -3.92 20.24 9.70
N ILE A 221 -4.47 20.35 8.51
CA ILE A 221 -3.82 20.05 7.26
C ILE A 221 -4.10 21.15 6.23
N ARG A 222 -3.13 21.43 5.34
CA ARG A 222 -3.32 22.31 4.20
C ARG A 222 -3.66 21.50 2.96
N PRO A 223 -4.58 21.97 2.11
CA PRO A 223 -4.75 21.39 0.79
C PRO A 223 -3.47 21.57 -0.04
N LEU A 224 -3.14 20.57 -0.87
CA LEU A 224 -2.02 20.65 -1.82
C LEU A 224 -2.48 21.10 -3.19
N ILE A 225 -3.64 20.62 -3.65
CA ILE A 225 -4.20 20.98 -4.96
C ILE A 225 -5.20 22.10 -4.75
N LEU A 226 -4.81 23.32 -5.13
CA LEU A 226 -5.58 24.53 -4.97
C LEU A 226 -6.37 24.83 -6.25
N GLY A 227 -7.57 25.42 -6.12
CA GLY A 227 -8.39 25.79 -7.28
C GLY A 227 -9.85 26.08 -6.93
N GLY A 228 -10.78 25.42 -7.61
CA GLY A 228 -12.21 25.71 -7.63
C GLY A 228 -13.02 25.33 -6.38
N GLY A 229 -12.38 24.85 -5.31
CA GLY A 229 -13.05 24.63 -4.02
C GLY A 229 -13.80 23.29 -3.90
N GLN A 230 -13.60 22.34 -4.81
CA GLN A 230 -14.17 20.99 -4.73
C GLN A 230 -13.75 20.31 -3.41
N GLN A 231 -14.52 19.30 -2.99
CA GLN A 231 -14.35 18.60 -1.72
C GLN A 231 -14.18 19.56 -0.53
N ASN A 232 -15.07 20.56 -0.44
CA ASN A 232 -15.06 21.60 0.60
C ASN A 232 -13.76 22.43 0.66
N GLY A 233 -13.12 22.64 -0.50
CA GLY A 233 -11.86 23.39 -0.61
C GLY A 233 -10.61 22.58 -0.22
N MET A 234 -10.79 21.33 0.15
CA MET A 234 -9.68 20.48 0.60
C MET A 234 -8.91 19.85 -0.56
N ARG A 235 -9.57 19.56 -1.67
CA ARG A 235 -8.92 19.03 -2.87
C ARG A 235 -9.63 19.53 -4.11
N SER A 236 -9.06 20.51 -4.76
CA SER A 236 -9.66 21.15 -5.93
C SER A 236 -9.44 20.35 -7.22
N GLY A 237 -10.22 20.70 -8.24
CA GLY A 237 -10.28 20.01 -9.54
C GLY A 237 -11.56 19.21 -9.68
N THR A 238 -12.06 19.08 -10.90
CA THR A 238 -13.28 18.30 -11.20
C THR A 238 -13.14 16.89 -10.67
N ASP A 239 -14.11 16.44 -9.88
CA ASP A 239 -14.08 15.12 -9.26
C ASP A 239 -14.19 14.03 -10.35
N ASN A 240 -13.34 13.00 -10.22
CA ASN A 240 -13.37 11.81 -11.04
C ASN A 240 -14.51 10.89 -10.59
N VAL A 241 -15.77 11.31 -10.88
CA VAL A 241 -16.97 10.58 -10.42
C VAL A 241 -16.93 9.09 -10.75
N PRO A 242 -16.59 8.66 -12.00
CA PRO A 242 -16.49 7.24 -12.32
C PRO A 242 -15.44 6.50 -11.50
N GLY A 243 -14.26 7.10 -11.34
CA GLY A 243 -13.17 6.49 -10.56
C GLY A 243 -13.50 6.42 -9.06
N ILE A 244 -14.17 7.43 -8.51
CA ILE A 244 -14.64 7.48 -7.11
C ILE A 244 -15.69 6.41 -6.84
N ALA A 245 -16.71 6.32 -7.70
CA ALA A 245 -17.75 5.31 -7.57
C ALA A 245 -17.18 3.88 -7.73
N GLY A 246 -16.27 3.69 -8.70
CA GLY A 246 -15.59 2.42 -8.92
C GLY A 246 -14.72 1.99 -7.74
N LEU A 247 -13.99 2.94 -7.12
CA LEU A 247 -13.23 2.68 -5.90
C LEU A 247 -14.12 2.18 -4.76
N ALA A 248 -15.23 2.88 -4.51
CA ALA A 248 -16.18 2.51 -3.46
C ALA A 248 -16.86 1.16 -3.74
N LYS A 249 -17.22 0.89 -5.02
CA LYS A 249 -17.79 -0.39 -5.44
C LYS A 249 -16.81 -1.54 -5.19
N SER A 250 -15.54 -1.38 -5.55
CA SER A 250 -14.53 -2.39 -5.27
C SER A 250 -14.31 -2.60 -3.77
N ALA A 251 -14.28 -1.52 -2.98
CA ALA A 251 -14.21 -1.63 -1.52
C ALA A 251 -15.42 -2.39 -0.94
N GLU A 252 -16.63 -2.12 -1.43
CA GLU A 252 -17.85 -2.83 -1.01
C GLU A 252 -17.72 -4.34 -1.26
N ILE A 253 -17.28 -4.74 -2.48
CA ILE A 253 -17.12 -6.15 -2.86
C ILE A 253 -16.08 -6.82 -1.96
N VAL A 254 -14.89 -6.21 -1.82
CA VAL A 254 -13.81 -6.74 -0.98
C VAL A 254 -14.26 -6.96 0.47
N TYR A 255 -14.91 -5.97 1.08
CA TYR A 255 -15.32 -6.10 2.48
C TYR A 255 -16.55 -7.00 2.69
N LYS A 256 -17.38 -7.22 1.66
CA LYS A 256 -18.46 -8.20 1.67
C LYS A 256 -17.93 -9.64 1.71
N HIS A 257 -16.86 -9.92 0.97
CA HIS A 257 -16.24 -11.25 0.86
C HIS A 257 -14.90 -11.34 1.61
N PHE A 258 -14.68 -10.48 2.58
CA PHE A 258 -13.40 -10.26 3.25
C PHE A 258 -12.74 -11.53 3.78
N ASP A 259 -13.48 -12.35 4.53
CA ASP A 259 -12.91 -13.51 5.20
C ASP A 259 -12.55 -14.62 4.19
N GLU A 260 -13.39 -14.83 3.15
CA GLU A 260 -13.15 -15.78 2.07
C GLU A 260 -11.90 -15.39 1.24
N GLN A 261 -11.82 -14.13 0.83
CA GLN A 261 -10.71 -13.61 0.03
C GLN A 261 -9.39 -13.69 0.80
N THR A 262 -9.40 -13.33 2.08
CA THR A 262 -8.21 -13.41 2.93
C THR A 262 -7.78 -14.86 3.15
N ALA A 263 -8.73 -15.80 3.34
CA ALA A 263 -8.43 -17.22 3.47
C ALA A 263 -7.81 -17.79 2.20
N GLN A 264 -8.32 -17.42 1.01
CA GLN A 264 -7.77 -17.84 -0.27
C GLN A 264 -6.32 -17.36 -0.46
N MET A 265 -6.04 -16.09 -0.18
CA MET A 265 -4.66 -15.57 -0.26
C MET A 265 -3.73 -16.27 0.73
N ARG A 266 -4.19 -16.57 1.96
CA ARG A 266 -3.39 -17.34 2.94
C ARG A 266 -3.12 -18.77 2.48
N ALA A 267 -4.09 -19.44 1.88
CA ALA A 267 -3.89 -20.78 1.32
C ALA A 267 -2.84 -20.79 0.20
N CYS A 268 -2.89 -19.81 -0.70
CA CYS A 268 -1.88 -19.64 -1.75
C CYS A 268 -0.49 -19.34 -1.16
N LYS A 269 -0.41 -18.46 -0.16
CA LYS A 269 0.83 -18.14 0.56
C LYS A 269 1.43 -19.39 1.21
N HIS A 270 0.62 -20.13 1.97
CA HIS A 270 1.02 -21.36 2.64
C HIS A 270 1.59 -22.37 1.63
N ARG A 271 0.82 -22.67 0.58
CA ARG A 271 1.23 -23.62 -0.45
C ARG A 271 2.53 -23.22 -1.14
N LEU A 272 2.70 -21.91 -1.44
CA LEU A 272 3.94 -21.43 -2.05
C LEU A 272 5.13 -21.59 -1.08
N ILE A 273 4.98 -21.18 0.17
CA ILE A 273 6.05 -21.26 1.17
C ILE A 273 6.48 -22.71 1.42
N GLU A 274 5.52 -23.65 1.53
CA GLU A 274 5.84 -25.09 1.65
C GLU A 274 6.71 -25.56 0.49
N GLY A 275 6.29 -25.28 -0.76
CA GLY A 275 7.03 -25.70 -1.93
C GLY A 275 8.39 -24.99 -2.09
N LEU A 276 8.51 -23.73 -1.68
CA LEU A 276 9.79 -23.01 -1.70
C LEU A 276 10.80 -23.58 -0.69
N ARG A 277 10.34 -24.09 0.46
CA ARG A 277 11.19 -24.74 1.47
C ARG A 277 11.81 -26.07 1.00
N GLU A 278 11.19 -26.71 -0.02
CA GLU A 278 11.72 -27.92 -0.64
C GLU A 278 12.84 -27.64 -1.67
N LEU A 279 13.01 -26.37 -2.07
CA LEU A 279 14.01 -25.98 -3.05
C LEU A 279 15.34 -25.63 -2.40
N ASP A 280 16.45 -26.11 -2.96
CA ASP A 280 17.78 -25.75 -2.49
C ASP A 280 18.07 -24.26 -2.72
N ASP A 281 18.90 -23.67 -1.86
CA ASP A 281 19.41 -22.30 -2.00
C ASP A 281 18.28 -21.24 -2.17
N VAL A 282 17.18 -21.38 -1.44
CA VAL A 282 16.09 -20.41 -1.36
C VAL A 282 16.01 -19.83 0.05
N VAL A 283 15.94 -18.50 0.15
CA VAL A 283 15.80 -17.76 1.41
C VAL A 283 14.51 -16.96 1.37
N ILE A 284 13.60 -17.23 2.29
CA ILE A 284 12.32 -16.49 2.41
C ILE A 284 12.53 -15.32 3.38
N HIS A 285 12.08 -14.12 2.99
CA HIS A 285 12.25 -12.89 3.75
C HIS A 285 10.95 -12.43 4.42
N GLY A 286 11.10 -11.66 5.52
CA GLY A 286 10.01 -11.03 6.25
C GLY A 286 9.55 -11.82 7.46
N MET A 287 8.31 -11.58 7.88
CA MET A 287 7.72 -12.16 9.09
C MET A 287 7.43 -13.67 8.94
N PRO A 288 7.28 -14.38 10.07
CA PRO A 288 6.71 -15.73 10.06
C PRO A 288 5.40 -15.77 9.25
N GLU A 289 5.15 -16.89 8.60
CA GLU A 289 4.07 -17.04 7.62
C GLU A 289 2.70 -16.59 8.14
N GLU A 290 2.36 -17.00 9.35
CA GLU A 290 1.06 -16.72 9.99
C GLU A 290 0.88 -15.24 10.36
N GLU A 291 1.98 -14.55 10.65
CA GLU A 291 1.98 -13.16 11.14
C GLU A 291 2.07 -12.15 9.99
N GLY A 292 2.73 -12.52 8.90
CA GLY A 292 2.89 -11.65 7.73
C GLY A 292 1.61 -11.48 6.92
N ALA A 293 1.63 -10.51 6.02
CA ALA A 293 0.50 -10.19 5.14
C ALA A 293 0.10 -11.39 4.27
N PRO A 294 -1.21 -11.63 4.10
CA PRO A 294 -1.71 -12.84 3.41
C PRO A 294 -1.33 -12.88 1.93
N GLN A 295 -1.15 -11.72 1.31
CA GLN A 295 -0.98 -11.60 -0.13
C GLN A 295 0.46 -11.49 -0.61
N ILE A 296 1.49 -11.53 0.24
CA ILE A 296 2.89 -11.28 -0.17
C ILE A 296 3.81 -12.37 0.34
N VAL A 297 4.68 -12.85 -0.56
CA VAL A 297 5.86 -13.67 -0.27
C VAL A 297 7.05 -13.07 -1.00
N ASN A 298 8.16 -12.88 -0.31
CA ASN A 298 9.43 -12.47 -0.88
C ASN A 298 10.46 -13.59 -0.66
N ALA A 299 11.12 -14.02 -1.71
CA ALA A 299 12.13 -15.07 -1.63
C ALA A 299 13.32 -14.78 -2.54
N SER A 300 14.53 -15.04 -2.05
CA SER A 300 15.76 -14.98 -2.82
C SER A 300 16.13 -16.36 -3.32
N PHE A 301 16.43 -16.47 -4.61
CA PHE A 301 16.88 -17.69 -5.30
C PHE A 301 18.38 -17.59 -5.55
N LEU A 302 19.19 -17.98 -4.57
CA LEU A 302 20.63 -17.79 -4.60
C LEU A 302 21.25 -18.38 -5.88
N ASN A 303 22.27 -17.69 -6.38
CA ASN A 303 22.95 -18.02 -7.63
C ASN A 303 22.09 -17.87 -8.91
N VAL A 304 20.95 -17.14 -8.84
CA VAL A 304 20.17 -16.75 -10.01
C VAL A 304 19.85 -15.26 -9.88
N ARG A 305 20.13 -14.47 -10.91
CA ARG A 305 19.73 -13.06 -10.91
C ARG A 305 18.21 -12.95 -11.00
N SER A 306 17.61 -12.08 -10.18
CA SER A 306 16.17 -11.90 -10.14
C SER A 306 15.56 -11.53 -11.50
N GLU A 307 16.24 -10.69 -12.30
CA GLU A 307 15.80 -10.32 -13.65
C GLU A 307 15.78 -11.52 -14.62
N VAL A 308 16.79 -12.42 -14.52
CA VAL A 308 16.85 -13.63 -15.35
C VAL A 308 15.71 -14.57 -14.97
N LEU A 309 15.48 -14.76 -13.68
CA LEU A 309 14.36 -15.59 -13.20
C LEU A 309 13.02 -15.02 -13.60
N LEU A 310 12.83 -13.69 -13.46
CA LEU A 310 11.60 -13.00 -13.84
C LEU A 310 11.25 -13.25 -15.30
N HIS A 311 12.19 -13.02 -16.24
CA HIS A 311 11.93 -13.25 -17.67
C HIS A 311 11.76 -14.74 -18.02
N THR A 312 12.44 -15.64 -17.32
CA THR A 312 12.24 -17.08 -17.50
C THR A 312 10.84 -17.51 -17.06
N LEU A 313 10.31 -16.93 -15.98
CA LEU A 313 8.95 -17.18 -15.52
C LEU A 313 7.92 -16.53 -16.45
N GLU A 314 8.18 -15.32 -16.95
CA GLU A 314 7.34 -14.60 -17.91
C GLU A 314 7.16 -15.41 -19.22
N ASP A 315 8.23 -16.03 -19.73
CA ASP A 315 8.18 -16.94 -20.90
C ASP A 315 7.22 -18.15 -20.66
N ARG A 316 6.95 -18.49 -19.42
CA ARG A 316 5.98 -19.50 -18.97
C ARG A 316 4.67 -18.90 -18.50
N GLN A 317 4.40 -17.62 -18.80
CA GLN A 317 3.18 -16.89 -18.40
C GLN A 317 2.99 -16.82 -16.87
N ILE A 318 4.08 -16.79 -16.11
CA ILE A 318 4.08 -16.56 -14.67
C ILE A 318 4.65 -15.15 -14.43
N TYR A 319 3.80 -14.25 -13.95
CA TYR A 319 4.15 -12.83 -13.76
C TYR A 319 4.44 -12.57 -12.30
N VAL A 320 5.65 -12.15 -12.00
CA VAL A 320 6.17 -11.84 -10.65
C VAL A 320 6.90 -10.50 -10.67
N SER A 321 7.30 -9.99 -9.51
CA SER A 321 8.11 -8.77 -9.42
C SER A 321 9.51 -9.07 -8.92
N ALA A 322 10.52 -8.53 -9.58
CA ALA A 322 11.88 -8.50 -9.04
C ALA A 322 12.03 -7.27 -8.14
N GLY A 323 12.70 -7.40 -7.00
CA GLY A 323 12.88 -6.32 -6.02
C GLY A 323 13.59 -5.06 -6.57
N SER A 324 14.26 -5.19 -7.73
CA SER A 324 14.88 -4.09 -8.47
C SER A 324 13.96 -3.38 -9.47
N ALA A 325 12.75 -3.91 -9.75
CA ALA A 325 11.91 -3.42 -10.85
C ALA A 325 11.32 -2.01 -10.61
N CYS A 326 11.12 -1.58 -9.36
CA CYS A 326 10.69 -0.21 -9.05
C CYS A 326 11.83 0.82 -9.15
N SER A 327 13.08 0.38 -9.29
CA SER A 327 14.28 1.23 -9.39
C SER A 327 15.01 1.09 -10.72
N SER A 328 14.29 0.80 -11.81
CA SER A 328 14.83 0.57 -13.17
C SER A 328 15.78 1.66 -13.71
N HIS A 329 15.98 2.75 -12.96
CA HIS A 329 16.94 3.83 -13.29
C HIS A 329 18.04 4.05 -12.24
N LYS A 330 18.09 3.28 -11.13
CA LYS A 330 19.18 3.40 -10.13
C LYS A 330 19.71 2.02 -9.75
N ARG A 331 21.03 1.84 -9.83
CA ARG A 331 21.78 0.65 -9.38
C ARG A 331 21.75 0.41 -7.85
N ALA A 332 20.90 1.09 -7.10
CA ALA A 332 20.71 0.90 -5.68
C ALA A 332 19.65 -0.20 -5.46
N GLY A 333 20.02 -1.27 -4.76
CA GLY A 333 19.11 -2.36 -4.40
C GLY A 333 17.88 -1.89 -3.60
N SER A 334 16.97 -2.81 -3.26
CA SER A 334 15.78 -2.51 -2.46
C SER A 334 16.15 -1.89 -1.11
N PRO A 335 15.61 -0.69 -0.76
CA PRO A 335 15.78 -0.11 0.58
C PRO A 335 15.24 -1.02 1.69
N THR A 336 14.12 -1.70 1.44
CA THR A 336 13.50 -2.63 2.39
C THR A 336 14.41 -3.81 2.69
N LEU A 337 14.91 -4.50 1.67
CA LEU A 337 15.83 -5.63 1.84
C LEU A 337 17.15 -5.19 2.51
N THR A 338 17.63 -4.00 2.18
CA THR A 338 18.80 -3.40 2.86
C THR A 338 18.52 -3.16 4.34
N ALA A 339 17.36 -2.60 4.67
CA ALA A 339 16.97 -2.27 6.05
C ALA A 339 16.84 -3.50 6.95
N ILE A 340 16.36 -4.63 6.42
CA ILE A 340 16.26 -5.90 7.16
C ILE A 340 17.60 -6.68 7.22
N GLY A 341 18.68 -6.13 6.61
CA GLY A 341 20.03 -6.69 6.68
C GLY A 341 20.28 -7.87 5.76
N THR A 342 19.57 -7.98 4.63
CA THR A 342 19.85 -9.02 3.61
C THR A 342 21.20 -8.82 2.97
N SER A 343 21.88 -9.92 2.62
CA SER A 343 23.13 -9.88 1.88
C SER A 343 22.91 -9.37 0.45
N LYS A 344 24.00 -8.91 -0.19
CA LYS A 344 23.96 -8.49 -1.58
C LYS A 344 23.49 -9.62 -2.51
N ALA A 345 23.93 -10.86 -2.26
CA ALA A 345 23.54 -12.02 -3.05
C ALA A 345 22.04 -12.31 -2.95
N GLU A 346 21.45 -12.17 -1.75
CA GLU A 346 20.02 -12.29 -1.54
C GLU A 346 19.28 -11.18 -2.26
N MET A 347 19.69 -9.91 -2.11
CA MET A 347 19.04 -8.77 -2.79
C MET A 347 19.03 -8.90 -4.33
N GLU A 348 20.13 -9.36 -4.93
CA GLU A 348 20.26 -9.54 -6.39
C GLU A 348 19.42 -10.69 -6.92
N SER A 349 18.98 -11.61 -6.06
CA SER A 349 18.21 -12.80 -6.41
C SER A 349 16.77 -12.80 -5.87
N ALA A 350 16.34 -11.70 -5.26
CA ALA A 350 15.03 -11.58 -4.62
C ALA A 350 13.89 -11.40 -5.63
N VAL A 351 12.84 -12.20 -5.47
CA VAL A 351 11.59 -12.15 -6.24
C VAL A 351 10.42 -12.05 -5.27
N ARG A 352 9.49 -11.16 -5.57
CA ARG A 352 8.23 -11.04 -4.83
C ARG A 352 7.11 -11.70 -5.60
N PHE A 353 6.38 -12.57 -4.93
CA PHE A 353 5.10 -13.14 -5.36
C PHE A 353 3.98 -12.46 -4.60
N SER A 354 2.91 -12.10 -5.28
CA SER A 354 1.77 -11.49 -4.60
C SER A 354 0.43 -11.91 -5.20
N PHE A 355 -0.50 -12.24 -4.32
CA PHE A 355 -1.76 -12.91 -4.60
C PHE A 355 -2.95 -11.96 -4.53
N SER A 356 -4.04 -12.39 -5.13
CA SER A 356 -5.39 -11.89 -4.89
C SER A 356 -6.34 -13.07 -4.65
N GLU A 357 -7.61 -12.79 -4.43
CA GLU A 357 -8.65 -13.82 -4.35
C GLU A 357 -8.83 -14.64 -5.63
N PHE A 358 -8.37 -14.12 -6.77
CA PHE A 358 -8.40 -14.82 -8.06
C PHE A 358 -7.23 -15.78 -8.25
N THR A 359 -6.23 -15.73 -7.39
CA THR A 359 -5.09 -16.66 -7.43
C THR A 359 -5.53 -18.02 -6.95
N THR A 360 -5.25 -19.07 -7.74
CA THR A 360 -5.64 -20.46 -7.41
C THR A 360 -4.45 -21.28 -6.94
N LEU A 361 -4.71 -22.37 -6.21
CA LEU A 361 -3.67 -23.33 -5.80
C LEU A 361 -2.99 -23.99 -7.01
N GLU A 362 -3.74 -24.24 -8.09
CA GLU A 362 -3.19 -24.78 -9.33
C GLU A 362 -2.16 -23.85 -9.97
N GLN A 363 -2.39 -22.53 -9.92
CA GLN A 363 -1.40 -21.54 -10.38
C GLN A 363 -0.15 -21.54 -9.50
N ILE A 364 -0.30 -21.76 -8.18
CA ILE A 364 0.83 -21.89 -7.26
C ILE A 364 1.62 -23.19 -7.55
N ASP A 365 0.94 -24.32 -7.71
CA ASP A 365 1.57 -25.59 -8.06
C ASP A 365 2.31 -25.49 -9.40
N TYR A 366 1.68 -24.91 -10.42
CA TYR A 366 2.32 -24.65 -11.71
C TYR A 366 3.59 -23.80 -11.58
N THR A 367 3.55 -22.78 -10.72
CA THR A 367 4.71 -21.93 -10.44
C THR A 367 5.84 -22.71 -9.77
N LEU A 368 5.50 -23.55 -8.78
CA LEU A 368 6.48 -24.39 -8.07
C LEU A 368 7.11 -25.41 -9.00
N ASP A 369 6.34 -26.07 -9.87
CA ASP A 369 6.85 -27.04 -10.83
C ASP A 369 7.76 -26.37 -11.85
N THR A 370 7.40 -25.18 -12.32
CA THR A 370 8.26 -24.37 -13.19
C THR A 370 9.57 -24.00 -12.49
N LEU A 371 9.53 -23.57 -11.22
CA LEU A 371 10.74 -23.26 -10.45
C LEU A 371 11.64 -24.50 -10.29
N ARG A 372 11.08 -25.69 -10.01
CA ARG A 372 11.83 -26.96 -9.94
C ARG A 372 12.55 -27.29 -11.26
N GLU A 373 11.90 -26.99 -12.39
CA GLU A 373 12.48 -27.21 -13.73
C GLU A 373 13.61 -26.21 -14.03
N VAL A 374 13.37 -24.91 -13.84
CA VAL A 374 14.26 -23.87 -14.37
C VAL A 374 15.46 -23.54 -13.48
N LEU A 375 15.32 -23.61 -12.15
CA LEU A 375 16.38 -23.21 -11.22
C LEU A 375 17.69 -24.01 -11.41
N PRO A 376 17.66 -25.35 -11.54
CA PRO A 376 18.90 -26.13 -11.77
C PRO A 376 19.59 -25.73 -13.06
N MET A 377 18.84 -25.39 -14.10
CA MET A 377 19.39 -24.93 -15.38
C MET A 377 20.03 -23.54 -15.23
N LEU A 378 19.31 -22.56 -14.67
CA LEU A 378 19.78 -21.19 -14.52
C LEU A 378 21.05 -21.11 -13.67
N ARG A 379 21.15 -21.88 -12.59
CA ARG A 379 22.32 -21.95 -11.71
C ARG A 379 23.59 -22.45 -12.40
N ARG A 380 23.47 -23.26 -13.46
CA ARG A 380 24.65 -23.72 -14.24
C ARG A 380 25.30 -22.58 -15.01
N PHE A 381 24.53 -21.57 -15.44
CA PHE A 381 25.04 -20.46 -16.24
C PHE A 381 25.60 -19.30 -15.38
N THR A 382 25.35 -19.31 -14.08
CA THR A 382 25.81 -18.24 -13.16
C THR A 382 27.19 -18.56 -12.55
N ARG A 383 27.84 -19.69 -12.94
CA ARG A 383 29.17 -20.07 -12.44
C ARG A 383 30.25 -19.15 -13.00
N LYS A 384 30.77 -18.28 -12.11
CA LYS A 384 31.99 -17.45 -12.09
C LYS A 384 31.90 -16.10 -12.75
#